data_5ceb61a6d68acfe4976acd3d9f73436b
#
_entry.id   5ceb61a6d68acfe4976acd3d9f73436b
#
_cell.length_a   1.000
_cell.length_b   1.000
_cell.length_c   1.000
_cell.angle_alpha   90.00
_cell.angle_beta   90.00
_cell.angle_gamma   90.00
#
_symmetry.space_group_name_H-M   'P 1'
#
loop_
_entity.id
_entity.type
_entity.pdbx_description
1 polymer ?
#
loop_
_entity_poly.entity_id
_entity_poly.type
_entity_poly.pdbx_seq_one_letter_code
_entity_poly.pdbx_strand_id
1 'polypeptide(L)'
;MSSSQAGSNGASGAPPVPLRFEVTLLAVSDVDRAKAFYEGLGWRLDADFPLGEHDRIIQFTPPGAPASIQFGSGLTDMAPGSSEGLYLIVEDIEAARDDLLGRGADVSEIWHGRGLGKEGMEPGPDPERASYASFASFADPDGNRYLMQEIKTRLPGRVGLGDSEALAALLHETSIRHGTFEAAAPAHDWWDWYAAYMDARERGMSEDEAADAAGRYMAEVKHVST
;
A
#
# COMPACT_ATOMS: atom_id res chain seq x y z
N MET A 1 -23.44 -11.19 -38.50
CA MET A 1 -22.31 -10.25 -38.47
C MET A 1 -22.79 -9.01 -37.73
N SER A 2 -22.53 -8.92 -36.44
CA SER A 2 -22.86 -7.75 -35.62
C SER A 2 -21.55 -7.27 -34.98
N SER A 3 -21.03 -6.20 -35.49
CA SER A 3 -19.85 -5.51 -34.97
C SER A 3 -20.26 -4.68 -33.76
N SER A 4 -19.82 -5.10 -32.57
CA SER A 4 -19.88 -4.29 -31.36
C SER A 4 -18.84 -3.18 -31.46
N GLN A 5 -19.30 -1.95 -31.66
CA GLN A 5 -18.46 -0.75 -31.46
C GLN A 5 -18.22 -0.59 -29.94
N ALA A 6 -16.98 -0.75 -29.54
CA ALA A 6 -16.52 -0.29 -28.24
C ALA A 6 -16.55 1.23 -28.25
N GLY A 7 -17.39 1.82 -27.41
CA GLY A 7 -17.43 3.26 -27.20
C GLY A 7 -16.11 3.74 -26.60
N SER A 8 -15.40 4.58 -27.34
CA SER A 8 -14.27 5.35 -26.79
C SER A 8 -14.83 6.37 -25.81
N ASN A 9 -14.66 6.11 -24.51
CA ASN A 9 -14.78 7.16 -23.51
C ASN A 9 -13.69 8.19 -23.80
N GLY A 10 -14.09 9.38 -24.23
CA GLY A 10 -13.21 10.51 -24.42
C GLY A 10 -12.55 10.86 -23.08
N ALA A 11 -11.29 10.47 -22.93
CA ALA A 11 -10.49 10.89 -21.79
C ALA A 11 -10.40 12.42 -21.82
N SER A 12 -10.77 13.07 -20.74
CA SER A 12 -10.49 14.49 -20.49
C SER A 12 -8.99 14.70 -20.72
N GLY A 13 -8.60 15.64 -21.57
CA GLY A 13 -7.20 15.89 -21.92
C GLY A 13 -6.35 16.48 -20.78
N ALA A 14 -6.90 16.64 -19.57
CA ALA A 14 -6.16 17.01 -18.37
C ALA A 14 -5.66 15.76 -17.65
N PRO A 15 -4.45 15.79 -17.07
CA PRO A 15 -3.95 14.67 -16.26
C PRO A 15 -4.89 14.41 -15.05
N PRO A 16 -5.05 13.14 -14.64
CA PRO A 16 -5.89 12.82 -13.48
C PRO A 16 -5.33 13.45 -12.21
N VAL A 17 -6.22 13.96 -11.37
CA VAL A 17 -5.86 14.43 -10.04
C VAL A 17 -5.42 13.23 -9.18
N PRO A 18 -4.30 13.31 -8.45
CA PRO A 18 -3.85 12.23 -7.59
C PRO A 18 -4.88 11.93 -6.48
N LEU A 19 -5.25 10.66 -6.35
CA LEU A 19 -6.08 10.14 -5.27
C LEU A 19 -5.25 9.09 -4.52
N ARG A 20 -5.20 9.19 -3.18
CA ARG A 20 -4.47 8.25 -2.33
C ARG A 20 -5.43 7.58 -1.38
N PHE A 21 -5.22 6.29 -1.14
CA PHE A 21 -5.94 5.57 -0.11
C PHE A 21 -5.37 6.00 1.25
N GLU A 22 -6.21 6.57 2.11
CA GLU A 22 -5.79 7.10 3.41
C GLU A 22 -6.20 6.16 4.54
N VAL A 23 -7.47 5.79 4.59
CA VAL A 23 -8.03 5.05 5.72
C VAL A 23 -9.16 4.12 5.28
N THR A 24 -9.24 2.97 5.95
CA THR A 24 -10.38 2.06 5.88
C THR A 24 -11.12 2.07 7.21
N LEU A 25 -12.44 2.28 7.17
CA LEU A 25 -13.28 2.29 8.35
C LEU A 25 -13.68 0.85 8.73
N LEU A 26 -13.51 0.49 10.00
CA LEU A 26 -13.94 -0.78 10.59
C LEU A 26 -15.08 -0.56 11.58
N ALA A 27 -16.03 -1.48 11.61
CA ALA A 27 -17.03 -1.53 12.66
C ALA A 27 -16.57 -2.46 13.79
N VAL A 28 -16.60 -1.96 15.03
CA VAL A 28 -16.26 -2.70 16.24
C VAL A 28 -17.35 -2.56 17.28
N SER A 29 -17.55 -3.58 18.10
CA SER A 29 -18.56 -3.55 19.17
C SER A 29 -18.03 -2.95 20.48
N ASP A 30 -16.71 -3.00 20.67
CA ASP A 30 -16.00 -2.48 21.84
C ASP A 30 -14.71 -1.81 21.41
N VAL A 31 -14.71 -0.49 21.49
CA VAL A 31 -13.62 0.38 21.01
C VAL A 31 -12.33 0.17 21.79
N ASP A 32 -12.41 -0.04 23.13
CA ASP A 32 -11.23 -0.23 23.96
C ASP A 32 -10.62 -1.62 23.76
N ARG A 33 -11.45 -2.65 23.58
CA ARG A 33 -10.98 -4.00 23.23
C ARG A 33 -10.28 -4.02 21.88
N ALA A 34 -10.86 -3.37 20.86
CA ALA A 34 -10.24 -3.26 19.56
C ALA A 34 -8.93 -2.48 19.64
N LYS A 35 -8.89 -1.36 20.37
CA LYS A 35 -7.66 -0.60 20.61
C LYS A 35 -6.56 -1.45 21.21
N ALA A 36 -6.85 -2.16 22.30
CA ALA A 36 -5.88 -3.03 22.95
C ALA A 36 -5.34 -4.14 22.04
N PHE A 37 -6.19 -4.67 21.16
CA PHE A 37 -5.77 -5.66 20.16
C PHE A 37 -4.75 -5.08 19.18
N TYR A 38 -5.04 -3.95 18.53
CA TYR A 38 -4.13 -3.35 17.54
C TYR A 38 -2.84 -2.81 18.18
N GLU A 39 -2.89 -2.28 19.40
CA GLU A 39 -1.70 -1.95 20.19
C GLU A 39 -0.86 -3.21 20.46
N GLY A 40 -1.49 -4.33 20.81
CA GLY A 40 -0.83 -5.63 21.02
C GLY A 40 -0.12 -6.12 19.76
N LEU A 41 -0.68 -5.89 18.57
CA LEU A 41 -0.04 -6.20 17.29
C LEU A 41 1.16 -5.26 16.96
N GLY A 42 1.43 -4.25 17.78
CA GLY A 42 2.51 -3.29 17.54
C GLY A 42 2.19 -2.28 16.43
N TRP A 43 0.92 -2.09 16.09
CA TRP A 43 0.54 -1.07 15.12
C TRP A 43 0.65 0.32 15.74
N ARG A 44 1.00 1.31 14.93
CA ARG A 44 1.17 2.69 15.39
C ARG A 44 -0.18 3.35 15.63
N LEU A 45 -0.41 3.83 16.84
CA LEU A 45 -1.58 4.66 17.18
C LEU A 45 -1.36 6.06 16.61
N ASP A 46 -2.16 6.47 15.63
CA ASP A 46 -2.08 7.79 14.99
C ASP A 46 -3.05 8.79 15.62
N ALA A 47 -4.22 8.32 16.06
CA ALA A 47 -5.25 9.15 16.64
C ALA A 47 -6.06 8.37 17.71
N ASP A 48 -6.40 9.06 18.78
CA ASP A 48 -7.36 8.63 19.81
C ASP A 48 -7.95 9.88 20.45
N PHE A 49 -9.08 10.32 19.95
CA PHE A 49 -9.73 11.53 20.48
C PHE A 49 -11.26 11.45 20.39
N PRO A 50 -11.96 12.13 21.32
CA PRO A 50 -13.41 12.21 21.30
C PRO A 50 -13.90 13.12 20.15
N LEU A 51 -15.03 12.75 19.55
CA LEU A 51 -15.84 13.57 18.66
C LEU A 51 -17.17 13.90 19.35
N GLY A 52 -17.19 14.93 20.20
CA GLY A 52 -18.36 15.27 21.00
C GLY A 52 -18.49 14.43 22.29
N GLU A 53 -19.74 14.28 22.80
CA GLU A 53 -19.98 13.63 24.10
C GLU A 53 -19.96 12.10 24.06
N HIS A 54 -20.26 11.50 22.90
CA HIS A 54 -20.46 10.04 22.79
C HIS A 54 -19.63 9.37 21.71
N ASP A 55 -19.03 10.14 20.82
CA ASP A 55 -18.29 9.63 19.68
C ASP A 55 -16.79 9.69 19.94
N ARG A 56 -16.06 8.70 19.44
CA ARG A 56 -14.61 8.59 19.57
C ARG A 56 -14.02 8.04 18.28
N ILE A 57 -12.91 8.61 17.86
CA ILE A 57 -12.10 8.12 16.72
C ILE A 57 -10.81 7.54 17.23
N ILE A 58 -10.48 6.34 16.74
CA ILE A 58 -9.19 5.70 16.91
C ILE A 58 -8.66 5.33 15.53
N GLN A 59 -7.39 5.63 15.27
CA GLN A 59 -6.73 5.29 14.02
C GLN A 59 -5.40 4.59 14.29
N PHE A 60 -5.18 3.49 13.58
CA PHE A 60 -3.94 2.72 13.61
C PHE A 60 -3.36 2.54 12.22
N THR A 61 -2.03 2.63 12.13
CA THR A 61 -1.29 2.29 10.92
C THR A 61 -0.47 1.03 11.13
N PRO A 62 -0.65 -0.01 10.31
CA PRO A 62 0.23 -1.18 10.32
C PRO A 62 1.68 -0.79 10.03
N PRO A 63 2.70 -1.48 10.57
CA PRO A 63 4.09 -1.22 10.25
C PRO A 63 4.36 -1.24 8.75
N GLY A 64 5.00 -0.19 8.22
CA GLY A 64 5.34 -0.07 6.80
C GLY A 64 4.17 0.24 5.85
N ALA A 65 2.93 0.41 6.36
CA ALA A 65 1.79 0.74 5.52
C ALA A 65 1.65 2.25 5.29
N PRO A 66 1.26 2.68 4.08
CA PRO A 66 0.95 4.08 3.78
C PRO A 66 -0.51 4.44 4.11
N ALA A 67 -1.35 3.45 4.42
CA ALA A 67 -2.77 3.62 4.74
C ALA A 67 -3.09 3.02 6.11
N SER A 68 -4.13 3.51 6.73
CA SER A 68 -4.54 3.22 8.10
C SER A 68 -5.88 2.51 8.17
N ILE A 69 -6.18 1.94 9.34
CA ILE A 69 -7.54 1.60 9.73
C ILE A 69 -8.07 2.63 10.71
N GLN A 70 -9.37 2.84 10.72
CA GLN A 70 -10.04 3.73 11.65
C GLN A 70 -11.30 3.04 12.20
N PHE A 71 -11.54 3.16 13.48
CA PHE A 71 -12.75 2.68 14.14
C PHE A 71 -13.12 3.60 15.31
N GLY A 72 -14.31 3.42 15.85
CA GLY A 72 -14.77 4.24 16.96
C GLY A 72 -16.26 4.08 17.20
N SER A 73 -16.81 4.90 18.11
CA SER A 73 -18.24 5.02 18.32
C SER A 73 -18.85 6.05 17.38
N GLY A 74 -20.05 5.77 16.84
CA GLY A 74 -20.79 6.71 16.00
C GLY A 74 -20.22 6.95 14.58
N LEU A 75 -19.26 6.16 14.13
CA LEU A 75 -18.59 6.39 12.84
C LEU A 75 -19.25 5.69 11.65
N THR A 76 -19.99 4.62 11.89
CA THR A 76 -20.56 3.79 10.81
C THR A 76 -21.77 3.00 11.30
N ASP A 77 -22.68 2.72 10.38
CA ASP A 77 -23.81 1.82 10.58
C ASP A 77 -23.51 0.36 10.18
N MET A 78 -22.27 0.05 9.79
CA MET A 78 -21.85 -1.32 9.51
C MET A 78 -21.95 -2.20 10.76
N ALA A 79 -22.28 -3.48 10.58
CA ALA A 79 -22.26 -4.42 11.70
C ALA A 79 -20.81 -4.67 12.15
N PRO A 80 -20.55 -4.74 13.48
CA PRO A 80 -19.23 -5.11 13.99
C PRO A 80 -18.73 -6.41 13.36
N GLY A 81 -17.46 -6.45 12.97
CA GLY A 81 -16.83 -7.62 12.36
C GLY A 81 -17.22 -7.90 10.90
N SER A 82 -17.91 -6.99 10.25
CA SER A 82 -18.39 -7.19 8.87
C SER A 82 -17.36 -6.87 7.79
N SER A 83 -16.20 -6.32 8.15
CA SER A 83 -15.19 -5.96 7.16
C SER A 83 -14.41 -7.20 6.72
N GLU A 84 -14.36 -7.41 5.41
CA GLU A 84 -13.62 -8.49 4.76
C GLU A 84 -12.71 -7.92 3.67
N GLY A 85 -11.68 -8.70 3.29
CA GLY A 85 -10.80 -8.31 2.19
C GLY A 85 -9.81 -7.21 2.54
N LEU A 86 -9.43 -7.08 3.81
CA LEU A 86 -8.35 -6.22 4.25
C LEU A 86 -7.02 -6.91 3.95
N TYR A 87 -6.33 -6.46 2.90
CA TYR A 87 -5.09 -7.07 2.45
C TYR A 87 -3.88 -6.44 3.13
N LEU A 88 -3.04 -7.28 3.74
CA LEU A 88 -1.71 -6.93 4.24
C LEU A 88 -0.65 -7.65 3.39
N ILE A 89 0.28 -6.89 2.87
CA ILE A 89 1.37 -7.43 2.06
C ILE A 89 2.57 -7.67 2.97
N VAL A 90 3.15 -8.85 2.87
CA VAL A 90 4.33 -9.26 3.63
C VAL A 90 5.39 -9.82 2.67
N GLU A 91 6.65 -9.66 3.02
CA GLU A 91 7.76 -10.20 2.22
C GLU A 91 8.06 -11.67 2.56
N ASP A 92 7.81 -12.04 3.81
CA ASP A 92 7.94 -13.40 4.34
C ASP A 92 6.69 -13.76 5.16
N ILE A 93 5.89 -14.68 4.61
CA ILE A 93 4.61 -15.06 5.22
C ILE A 93 4.80 -15.88 6.52
N GLU A 94 5.89 -16.65 6.63
CA GLU A 94 6.19 -17.45 7.83
C GLU A 94 6.62 -16.53 8.96
N ALA A 95 7.56 -15.63 8.70
CA ALA A 95 8.01 -14.65 9.69
C ALA A 95 6.86 -13.74 10.17
N ALA A 96 6.01 -13.29 9.26
CA ALA A 96 4.85 -12.45 9.59
C ALA A 96 3.81 -13.20 10.43
N ARG A 97 3.55 -14.48 10.11
CA ARG A 97 2.66 -15.33 10.89
C ARG A 97 3.20 -15.54 12.31
N ASP A 98 4.47 -15.87 12.43
CA ASP A 98 5.11 -16.15 13.72
C ASP A 98 5.13 -14.89 14.62
N ASP A 99 5.38 -13.70 14.06
CA ASP A 99 5.32 -12.44 14.79
C ASP A 99 3.90 -12.16 15.32
N LEU A 100 2.87 -12.31 14.50
CA LEU A 100 1.49 -12.09 14.91
C LEU A 100 1.01 -13.12 15.96
N LEU A 101 1.38 -14.40 15.82
CA LEU A 101 1.13 -15.42 16.82
C LEU A 101 1.82 -15.08 18.15
N GLY A 102 3.08 -14.64 18.09
CA GLY A 102 3.84 -14.20 19.26
C GLY A 102 3.23 -12.99 19.97
N ARG A 103 2.46 -12.17 19.25
CA ARG A 103 1.70 -11.04 19.78
C ARG A 103 0.28 -11.40 20.22
N GLY A 104 -0.12 -12.66 20.10
CA GLY A 104 -1.40 -13.17 20.59
C GLY A 104 -2.55 -13.10 19.59
N ALA A 105 -2.30 -12.82 18.32
CA ALA A 105 -3.31 -12.97 17.28
C ALA A 105 -3.57 -14.45 16.96
N ASP A 106 -4.81 -14.80 16.67
CA ASP A 106 -5.18 -16.12 16.15
C ASP A 106 -5.02 -16.10 14.62
N VAL A 107 -3.90 -16.66 14.14
CA VAL A 107 -3.54 -16.65 12.72
C VAL A 107 -3.71 -18.05 12.15
N SER A 108 -4.37 -18.16 11.00
CA SER A 108 -4.55 -19.43 10.30
C SER A 108 -3.23 -20.10 9.94
N GLU A 109 -3.30 -21.39 9.57
CA GLU A 109 -2.19 -22.02 8.86
C GLU A 109 -1.94 -21.27 7.53
N ILE A 110 -0.69 -21.34 7.07
CA ILE A 110 -0.33 -20.82 5.73
C ILE A 110 -0.88 -21.76 4.67
N TRP A 111 -1.35 -21.19 3.58
CA TRP A 111 -1.73 -21.94 2.37
C TRP A 111 -1.21 -21.24 1.13
N HIS A 112 -1.11 -22.00 0.05
CA HIS A 112 -0.73 -21.48 -1.25
C HIS A 112 -1.65 -21.95 -2.35
N GLY A 113 -1.68 -21.22 -3.47
CA GLY A 113 -2.47 -21.55 -4.64
C GLY A 113 -2.67 -20.35 -5.57
N ARG A 114 -3.24 -20.62 -6.74
CA ARG A 114 -3.55 -19.56 -7.70
C ARG A 114 -5.01 -19.12 -7.55
N GLY A 115 -5.19 -17.89 -7.16
CA GLY A 115 -6.49 -17.25 -7.02
C GLY A 115 -6.96 -17.10 -5.57
N LEU A 116 -8.00 -16.31 -5.36
CA LEU A 116 -8.55 -15.96 -4.05
C LEU A 116 -9.62 -16.95 -3.56
N GLY A 117 -9.88 -18.02 -4.33
CA GLY A 117 -10.86 -19.06 -3.99
C GLY A 117 -10.24 -20.18 -3.17
N LYS A 118 -11.03 -20.80 -2.29
CA LYS A 118 -10.58 -21.90 -1.44
C LYS A 118 -10.39 -23.23 -2.19
N GLU A 119 -10.82 -23.32 -3.43
CA GLU A 119 -10.65 -24.51 -4.27
C GLU A 119 -9.24 -24.54 -4.85
N GLY A 120 -8.51 -25.66 -4.63
CA GLY A 120 -7.15 -25.84 -5.12
C GLY A 120 -6.08 -25.19 -4.25
N MET A 121 -6.37 -24.86 -2.99
CA MET A 121 -5.39 -24.42 -2.02
C MET A 121 -4.67 -25.62 -1.38
N GLU A 122 -3.35 -25.53 -1.30
CA GLU A 122 -2.51 -26.53 -0.64
C GLU A 122 -1.91 -25.97 0.66
N PRO A 123 -1.65 -26.82 1.68
CA PRO A 123 -1.02 -26.39 2.92
C PRO A 123 0.41 -25.90 2.72
N GLY A 124 0.81 -24.92 3.54
CA GLY A 124 2.15 -24.37 3.57
C GLY A 124 2.38 -23.24 2.56
N PRO A 125 3.55 -22.61 2.58
CA PRO A 125 3.91 -21.58 1.62
C PRO A 125 4.14 -22.18 0.22
N ASP A 126 4.02 -21.35 -0.81
CA ASP A 126 4.36 -21.74 -2.18
C ASP A 126 5.80 -22.25 -2.25
N PRO A 127 6.07 -23.46 -2.81
CA PRO A 127 7.40 -24.04 -2.83
C PRO A 127 8.46 -23.19 -3.56
N GLU A 128 8.03 -22.39 -4.53
CA GLU A 128 8.90 -21.48 -5.29
C GLU A 128 8.93 -20.07 -4.64
N ARG A 129 8.15 -19.86 -3.56
CA ARG A 129 7.99 -18.56 -2.91
C ARG A 129 7.66 -17.45 -3.90
N ALA A 130 6.82 -17.77 -4.87
CA ALA A 130 6.39 -16.82 -5.89
C ALA A 130 5.51 -15.73 -5.28
N SER A 131 5.70 -14.48 -5.72
CA SER A 131 4.84 -13.38 -5.31
C SER A 131 3.38 -13.66 -5.63
N TYR A 132 2.49 -13.27 -4.72
CA TYR A 132 1.03 -13.43 -4.81
C TYR A 132 0.51 -14.88 -4.63
N ALA A 133 1.35 -15.83 -4.25
CA ALA A 133 0.99 -17.25 -4.20
C ALA A 133 0.76 -17.79 -2.78
N SER A 134 1.33 -17.19 -1.75
CA SER A 134 1.21 -17.65 -0.35
C SER A 134 0.34 -16.71 0.48
N PHE A 135 -0.49 -17.29 1.38
CA PHE A 135 -1.48 -16.57 2.15
C PHE A 135 -1.57 -17.08 3.59
N ALA A 136 -1.97 -16.20 4.50
CA ALA A 136 -2.49 -16.52 5.83
C ALA A 136 -3.54 -15.48 6.21
N SER A 137 -4.41 -15.78 7.17
CA SER A 137 -5.46 -14.85 7.60
C SER A 137 -5.56 -14.78 9.11
N PHE A 138 -6.03 -13.64 9.60
CA PHE A 138 -6.45 -13.47 10.98
C PHE A 138 -7.66 -12.54 11.05
N ALA A 139 -8.27 -12.43 12.22
CA ALA A 139 -9.36 -11.49 12.46
C ALA A 139 -9.08 -10.69 13.74
N ASP A 140 -9.67 -9.50 13.82
CA ASP A 140 -9.74 -8.75 15.05
C ASP A 140 -10.78 -9.39 16.02
N PRO A 141 -10.91 -8.91 17.26
CA PRO A 141 -11.85 -9.48 18.23
C PRO A 141 -13.32 -9.41 17.86
N ASP A 142 -13.69 -8.58 16.90
CA ASP A 142 -15.05 -8.47 16.37
C ASP A 142 -15.28 -9.34 15.14
N GLY A 143 -14.22 -9.84 14.50
CA GLY A 143 -14.30 -10.67 13.30
C GLY A 143 -13.97 -9.95 12.00
N ASN A 144 -13.49 -8.68 12.03
CA ASN A 144 -12.97 -8.02 10.84
C ASN A 144 -11.75 -8.78 10.30
N ARG A 145 -11.79 -9.20 9.03
CA ARG A 145 -10.87 -10.18 8.47
C ARG A 145 -9.76 -9.59 7.67
N TYR A 146 -8.55 -9.98 8.02
CA TYR A 146 -7.32 -9.64 7.31
C TYR A 146 -6.79 -10.85 6.53
N LEU A 147 -6.33 -10.59 5.31
CA LEU A 147 -5.61 -11.56 4.49
C LEU A 147 -4.18 -11.07 4.29
N MET A 148 -3.22 -11.82 4.80
CA MET A 148 -1.81 -11.62 4.49
C MET A 148 -1.46 -12.31 3.19
N GLN A 149 -0.71 -11.64 2.33
CA GLN A 149 -0.24 -12.18 1.07
C GLN A 149 1.25 -11.91 0.89
N GLU A 150 2.02 -12.95 0.57
CA GLU A 150 3.45 -12.80 0.31
C GLU A 150 3.69 -12.18 -1.05
N ILE A 151 4.40 -11.04 -1.08
CA ILE A 151 4.78 -10.35 -2.30
C ILE A 151 6.23 -9.87 -2.16
N LYS A 152 7.14 -10.53 -2.86
CA LYS A 152 8.56 -10.16 -2.93
C LYS A 152 8.85 -9.19 -4.06
N THR A 153 8.16 -9.39 -5.18
CA THR A 153 8.27 -8.51 -6.34
C THR A 153 6.87 -8.02 -6.72
N ARG A 154 6.65 -6.73 -6.65
CA ARG A 154 5.36 -6.13 -6.97
C ARG A 154 5.12 -6.10 -8.48
N LEU A 155 3.84 -6.09 -8.86
CA LEU A 155 3.44 -5.85 -10.24
C LEU A 155 3.97 -4.48 -10.72
N PRO A 156 4.30 -4.34 -12.03
CA PRO A 156 4.72 -3.07 -12.61
C PRO A 156 3.76 -1.93 -12.27
N GLY A 157 4.28 -0.76 -11.97
CA GLY A 157 3.50 0.41 -11.58
C GLY A 157 3.16 0.51 -10.09
N ARG A 158 3.54 -0.49 -9.29
CA ARG A 158 3.43 -0.44 -7.82
C ARG A 158 4.79 -0.30 -7.16
N VAL A 159 5.46 0.80 -7.42
CA VAL A 159 6.67 1.17 -6.70
C VAL A 159 6.25 1.81 -5.39
N GLY A 160 6.47 1.13 -4.27
CA GLY A 160 6.24 1.71 -2.94
C GLY A 160 7.59 2.03 -2.29
N LEU A 161 7.69 3.19 -1.66
CA LEU A 161 8.87 3.55 -0.86
C LEU A 161 8.90 2.83 0.50
N GLY A 162 8.11 1.74 0.64
CA GLY A 162 7.84 1.08 1.92
C GLY A 162 8.96 0.21 2.46
N ASP A 163 9.93 -0.20 1.63
CA ASP A 163 11.06 -1.00 2.07
C ASP A 163 12.40 -0.41 1.63
N SER A 164 13.45 -0.71 2.40
CA SER A 164 14.78 -0.13 2.17
C SER A 164 15.43 -0.64 0.89
N GLU A 165 15.12 -1.85 0.45
CA GLU A 165 15.68 -2.45 -0.76
C GLU A 165 15.05 -1.83 -2.01
N ALA A 166 13.72 -1.71 -2.05
CA ALA A 166 13.01 -1.04 -3.13
C ALA A 166 13.39 0.44 -3.22
N LEU A 167 13.53 1.12 -2.07
CA LEU A 167 14.00 2.50 -2.04
C LEU A 167 15.45 2.62 -2.55
N ALA A 168 16.35 1.72 -2.16
CA ALA A 168 17.72 1.72 -2.65
C ALA A 168 17.80 1.46 -4.16
N ALA A 169 17.01 0.52 -4.67
CA ALA A 169 16.90 0.25 -6.10
C ALA A 169 16.38 1.47 -6.88
N LEU A 170 15.33 2.13 -6.38
CA LEU A 170 14.78 3.34 -7.00
C LEU A 170 15.77 4.51 -6.94
N LEU A 171 16.47 4.71 -5.83
CA LEU A 171 17.53 5.72 -5.73
C LEU A 171 18.68 5.46 -6.70
N HIS A 172 19.07 4.20 -6.87
CA HIS A 172 20.12 3.81 -7.83
C HIS A 172 19.67 4.09 -9.28
N GLU A 173 18.46 3.65 -9.67
CA GLU A 173 17.84 3.96 -10.96
C GLU A 173 17.79 5.48 -11.20
N THR A 174 17.28 6.23 -10.21
CA THR A 174 17.18 7.68 -10.25
C THR A 174 18.54 8.34 -10.48
N SER A 175 19.60 7.85 -9.83
CA SER A 175 20.94 8.41 -9.98
C SER A 175 21.50 8.21 -11.39
N ILE A 176 21.24 7.06 -12.01
CA ILE A 176 21.66 6.78 -13.40
C ILE A 176 20.94 7.74 -14.37
N ARG A 177 19.64 7.89 -14.21
CA ARG A 177 18.80 8.76 -15.06
C ARG A 177 19.14 10.24 -14.88
N HIS A 178 19.40 10.67 -13.63
CA HIS A 178 19.83 12.03 -13.33
C HIS A 178 21.17 12.38 -13.99
N GLY A 179 22.12 11.45 -14.04
CA GLY A 179 23.41 11.70 -14.71
C GLY A 179 23.28 12.10 -16.16
N THR A 180 22.26 11.63 -16.88
CA THR A 180 21.97 12.05 -18.26
C THR A 180 21.42 13.49 -18.30
N PHE A 181 20.57 13.87 -17.37
CA PHE A 181 20.06 15.22 -17.24
C PHE A 181 21.16 16.20 -16.82
N GLU A 182 21.95 15.85 -15.80
CA GLU A 182 23.03 16.67 -15.25
C GLU A 182 24.10 17.02 -16.29
N ALA A 183 24.39 16.10 -17.21
CA ALA A 183 25.36 16.33 -18.29
C ALA A 183 24.97 17.48 -19.25
N ALA A 184 23.69 17.83 -19.33
CA ALA A 184 23.14 18.83 -20.22
C ALA A 184 22.60 20.09 -19.48
N ALA A 185 22.33 19.98 -18.18
CA ALA A 185 21.73 21.03 -17.38
C ALA A 185 22.76 21.93 -16.69
N PRO A 186 22.44 23.22 -16.43
CA PRO A 186 23.24 24.05 -15.55
C PRO A 186 23.25 23.52 -14.11
N ALA A 187 24.15 24.04 -13.26
CA ALA A 187 24.22 23.66 -11.85
C ALA A 187 22.86 23.83 -11.16
N HIS A 188 22.42 22.80 -10.48
CA HIS A 188 21.13 22.73 -9.82
C HIS A 188 21.18 21.81 -8.60
N ASP A 189 20.15 21.83 -7.79
CA ASP A 189 19.98 20.93 -6.66
C ASP A 189 19.47 19.57 -7.15
N TRP A 190 20.31 18.53 -7.07
CA TRP A 190 19.98 17.18 -7.57
C TRP A 190 18.74 16.57 -6.93
N TRP A 191 18.44 16.88 -5.66
CA TRP A 191 17.28 16.35 -4.93
C TRP A 191 15.94 16.81 -5.52
N ASP A 192 15.87 17.96 -6.17
CA ASP A 192 14.66 18.44 -6.83
C ASP A 192 14.29 17.53 -8.02
N TRP A 193 15.27 17.19 -8.83
CA TRP A 193 15.09 16.27 -9.95
C TRP A 193 14.76 14.85 -9.46
N TYR A 194 15.45 14.36 -8.42
CA TYR A 194 15.20 13.07 -7.79
C TYR A 194 13.78 12.96 -7.27
N ALA A 195 13.32 13.96 -6.53
CA ALA A 195 11.95 13.97 -5.98
C ALA A 195 10.90 13.88 -7.08
N ALA A 196 11.05 14.63 -8.18
CA ALA A 196 10.13 14.61 -9.30
C ALA A 196 10.16 13.27 -10.06
N TYR A 197 11.34 12.69 -10.26
CA TYR A 197 11.49 11.38 -10.90
C TYR A 197 10.85 10.28 -10.06
N MET A 198 11.18 10.20 -8.78
CA MET A 198 10.67 9.19 -7.88
C MET A 198 9.15 9.28 -7.71
N ASP A 199 8.58 10.49 -7.59
CA ASP A 199 7.13 10.69 -7.58
C ASP A 199 6.45 10.18 -8.86
N ALA A 200 7.06 10.43 -10.02
CA ALA A 200 6.55 9.92 -11.29
C ALA A 200 6.61 8.38 -11.38
N ARG A 201 7.69 7.77 -10.87
CA ARG A 201 7.82 6.31 -10.78
C ARG A 201 6.79 5.70 -9.82
N GLU A 202 6.53 6.34 -8.67
CA GLU A 202 5.46 5.92 -7.74
C GLU A 202 4.06 5.95 -8.39
N ARG A 203 3.84 6.87 -9.31
CA ARG A 203 2.60 6.94 -10.10
C ARG A 203 2.52 5.91 -11.21
N GLY A 204 3.52 5.04 -11.35
CA GLY A 204 3.56 3.96 -12.33
C GLY A 204 4.04 4.35 -13.71
N MET A 205 4.66 5.52 -13.85
CA MET A 205 5.29 5.93 -15.11
C MET A 205 6.52 5.05 -15.40
N SER A 206 6.79 4.78 -16.66
CA SER A 206 8.04 4.15 -17.10
C SER A 206 9.26 5.03 -16.74
N GLU A 207 10.45 4.47 -16.82
CA GLU A 207 11.69 5.21 -16.56
C GLU A 207 11.85 6.43 -17.46
N ASP A 208 11.49 6.30 -18.75
CA ASP A 208 11.60 7.39 -19.72
C ASP A 208 10.55 8.47 -19.46
N GLU A 209 9.30 8.08 -19.21
CA GLU A 209 8.23 9.03 -18.85
C GLU A 209 8.52 9.77 -17.53
N ALA A 210 9.13 9.10 -16.55
CA ALA A 210 9.55 9.70 -15.29
C ALA A 210 10.70 10.70 -15.48
N ALA A 211 11.68 10.36 -16.32
CA ALA A 211 12.76 11.27 -16.68
C ALA A 211 12.25 12.54 -17.38
N ASP A 212 11.30 12.38 -18.31
CA ASP A 212 10.64 13.49 -18.98
C ASP A 212 9.82 14.35 -18.00
N ALA A 213 9.13 13.73 -17.05
CA ALA A 213 8.36 14.43 -16.02
C ALA A 213 9.28 15.23 -15.09
N ALA A 214 10.40 14.65 -14.67
CA ALA A 214 11.41 15.33 -13.86
C ALA A 214 12.04 16.50 -14.62
N GLY A 215 12.37 16.32 -15.90
CA GLY A 215 12.89 17.39 -16.74
C GLY A 215 11.91 18.57 -16.88
N ARG A 216 10.62 18.26 -17.10
CA ARG A 216 9.57 19.32 -17.11
C ARG A 216 9.46 20.05 -15.79
N TYR A 217 9.46 19.32 -14.65
CA TYR A 217 9.42 19.92 -13.32
C TYR A 217 10.61 20.86 -13.10
N MET A 218 11.80 20.45 -13.49
CA MET A 218 13.00 21.31 -13.40
C MET A 218 12.86 22.58 -14.24
N ALA A 219 12.37 22.45 -15.47
CA ALA A 219 12.21 23.60 -16.38
C ALA A 219 11.10 24.57 -15.91
N GLU A 220 9.93 24.05 -15.54
CA GLU A 220 8.73 24.85 -15.27
C GLU A 220 8.69 25.40 -13.84
N VAL A 221 9.18 24.62 -12.85
CA VAL A 221 9.09 24.95 -11.41
C VAL A 221 10.40 25.47 -10.86
N LYS A 222 11.52 24.86 -11.24
CA LYS A 222 12.86 25.23 -10.76
C LYS A 222 13.60 26.15 -11.70
N HIS A 223 13.06 26.40 -12.90
CA HIS A 223 13.65 27.26 -13.93
C HIS A 223 15.04 26.81 -14.40
N VAL A 224 15.27 25.49 -14.39
CA VAL A 224 16.48 24.82 -14.87
C VAL A 224 16.12 24.07 -16.15
N SER A 225 16.64 24.51 -17.29
CA SER A 225 16.39 23.90 -18.60
C SER A 225 17.69 23.32 -19.17
N THR A 226 17.58 22.21 -19.89
CA THR A 226 18.66 21.57 -20.66
C THR A 226 18.73 22.14 -22.06
#